data_658c62cf946af0c38aa280e13dd582ce
#
_entry.id   658c62cf946af0c38aa280e13dd582ce
#
_cell.length_a   1.000
_cell.length_b   1.000
_cell.length_c   1.000
_cell.angle_alpha   90.00
_cell.angle_beta   90.00
_cell.angle_gamma   90.00
#
_symmetry.space_group_name_H-M   'P 1'
#
loop_
_entity.id
_entity.type
_entity.pdbx_description
1 polymer ?
#
loop_
_entity_poly.entity_id
_entity_poly.type
_entity_poly.pdbx_seq_one_letter_code
_entity_poly.pdbx_strand_id
1 'polypeptide(L)'
;MPTRHVYLARHGAADPFGELTDVGQRQSELLGRRLAGLPIDAVWHSPLPRAVRSARIVGRHLPDASVREAAELVDHVPHVPDDAPPAWAAFFDGYDAEEAAAGARLADALTDRFARPAEAETHEVLVTHAYQVAWLLRHALDAPPVRWLGLNCGNTALTAIEYRDGMAPTVVLYNDMGHLPAELRWTGFGNGTRP
;
A
#
# COMPACT_ATOMS: atom_id res chain seq x y z
N MET A 1 -11.03 -20.43 12.45
CA MET A 1 -10.45 -20.38 11.09
C MET A 1 -9.33 -19.35 11.15
N PRO A 2 -8.14 -19.66 10.65
CA PRO A 2 -7.04 -18.72 10.67
C PRO A 2 -7.38 -17.49 9.80
N THR A 3 -6.91 -16.34 10.24
CA THR A 3 -7.07 -15.07 9.52
C THR A 3 -5.71 -14.58 9.07
N ARG A 4 -5.60 -14.18 7.81
CA ARG A 4 -4.47 -13.38 7.34
C ARG A 4 -4.82 -11.90 7.47
N HIS A 5 -4.08 -11.19 8.31
CA HIS A 5 -4.20 -9.74 8.50
C HIS A 5 -3.15 -9.04 7.64
N VAL A 6 -3.58 -8.28 6.66
CA VAL A 6 -2.71 -7.51 5.76
C VAL A 6 -2.85 -6.03 6.07
N TYR A 7 -1.77 -5.42 6.55
CA TYR A 7 -1.67 -4.01 6.89
C TYR A 7 -0.91 -3.27 5.79
N LEU A 8 -1.62 -2.51 4.97
CA LEU A 8 -1.06 -1.76 3.85
C LEU A 8 -0.70 -0.35 4.28
N ALA A 9 0.48 0.11 3.94
CA ALA A 9 0.90 1.49 4.14
C ALA A 9 1.65 2.02 2.91
N ARG A 10 1.30 3.20 2.44
CA ARG A 10 2.14 3.94 1.51
C ARG A 10 3.41 4.38 2.23
N HIS A 11 4.57 4.35 1.56
CA HIS A 11 5.83 4.88 2.11
C HIS A 11 5.65 6.30 2.71
N GLY A 12 6.53 6.73 3.59
CA GLY A 12 6.57 8.10 4.13
C GLY A 12 6.79 9.16 3.05
N ALA A 13 6.54 10.42 3.36
CA ALA A 13 6.75 11.51 2.41
C ALA A 13 8.19 11.48 1.85
N ALA A 14 8.31 11.59 0.53
CA ALA A 14 9.57 11.56 -0.19
C ALA A 14 9.73 12.79 -1.08
N ASP A 15 10.97 13.14 -1.38
CA ASP A 15 11.32 14.20 -2.30
C ASP A 15 11.14 13.78 -3.77
N PRO A 16 11.28 14.71 -4.73
CA PRO A 16 11.17 14.38 -6.17
C PRO A 16 12.22 13.38 -6.68
N PHE A 17 13.32 13.18 -5.95
CA PHE A 17 14.36 12.21 -6.28
C PHE A 17 14.09 10.82 -5.70
N GLY A 18 12.99 10.68 -4.93
CA GLY A 18 12.58 9.41 -4.35
C GLY A 18 13.20 9.11 -2.98
N GLU A 19 13.90 10.06 -2.36
CA GLU A 19 14.46 9.94 -1.03
C GLU A 19 13.44 10.32 0.05
N LEU A 20 13.48 9.58 1.17
CA LEU A 20 12.58 9.82 2.30
C LEU A 20 12.94 11.13 3.01
N THR A 21 12.00 12.07 3.08
CA THR A 21 12.18 13.35 3.79
C THR A 21 12.14 13.17 5.32
N ASP A 22 12.51 14.20 6.09
CA ASP A 22 12.37 14.18 7.55
C ASP A 22 10.91 13.99 7.98
N VAL A 23 9.96 14.60 7.25
CA VAL A 23 8.53 14.37 7.44
C VAL A 23 8.21 12.88 7.25
N GLY A 24 8.69 12.26 6.17
CA GLY A 24 8.47 10.84 5.88
C GLY A 24 9.12 9.92 6.92
N GLN A 25 10.29 10.28 7.44
CA GLN A 25 10.92 9.54 8.55
C GLN A 25 10.04 9.60 9.81
N ARG A 26 9.57 10.79 10.17
CA ARG A 26 8.70 10.97 11.33
C ARG A 26 7.37 10.23 11.19
N GLN A 27 6.77 10.26 10.00
CA GLN A 27 5.55 9.49 9.69
C GLN A 27 5.79 7.98 9.87
N SER A 28 6.91 7.46 9.38
CA SER A 28 7.26 6.04 9.48
C SER A 28 7.51 5.60 10.93
N GLU A 29 8.13 6.47 11.76
CA GLU A 29 8.29 6.24 13.20
C GLU A 29 6.93 6.12 13.91
N LEU A 30 5.99 7.01 13.60
CA LEU A 30 4.65 7.01 14.19
C LEU A 30 3.83 5.78 13.76
N LEU A 31 3.96 5.37 12.49
CA LEU A 31 3.34 4.14 12.00
C LEU A 31 3.91 2.91 12.74
N GLY A 32 5.23 2.83 12.89
CA GLY A 32 5.86 1.74 13.64
C GLY A 32 5.37 1.64 15.08
N ARG A 33 5.25 2.78 15.77
CA ARG A 33 4.69 2.84 17.15
C ARG A 33 3.24 2.37 17.20
N ARG A 34 2.41 2.73 16.19
CA ARG A 34 1.02 2.29 16.12
C ARG A 34 0.91 0.77 15.96
N LEU A 35 1.81 0.17 15.20
CA LEU A 35 1.82 -1.27 14.93
C LEU A 35 2.50 -2.11 16.03
N ALA A 36 3.27 -1.49 16.93
CA ALA A 36 4.06 -2.18 17.96
C ALA A 36 3.25 -3.04 18.96
N GLY A 37 1.93 -2.80 19.07
CA GLY A 37 1.03 -3.61 19.91
C GLY A 37 0.41 -4.80 19.18
N LEU A 38 0.73 -5.02 17.91
CA LEU A 38 0.21 -6.12 17.09
C LEU A 38 1.28 -7.21 16.92
N PRO A 39 0.88 -8.49 16.80
CA PRO A 39 1.81 -9.62 16.63
C PRO A 39 2.29 -9.71 15.17
N ILE A 40 3.02 -8.71 14.69
CA ILE A 40 3.47 -8.64 13.30
C ILE A 40 4.58 -9.67 13.04
N ASP A 41 4.35 -10.55 12.06
CA ASP A 41 5.28 -11.61 11.62
C ASP A 41 6.30 -11.09 10.60
N ALA A 42 5.85 -10.21 9.69
CA ALA A 42 6.69 -9.71 8.62
C ALA A 42 6.33 -8.28 8.20
N VAL A 43 7.36 -7.54 7.81
CA VAL A 43 7.26 -6.26 7.09
C VAL A 43 7.83 -6.46 5.69
N TRP A 44 6.94 -6.53 4.71
CA TRP A 44 7.30 -6.59 3.30
C TRP A 44 7.43 -5.19 2.73
N HIS A 45 8.35 -4.95 1.83
CA HIS A 45 8.51 -3.63 1.23
C HIS A 45 8.85 -3.65 -0.26
N SER A 46 8.45 -2.61 -0.95
CA SER A 46 8.92 -2.29 -2.30
C SER A 46 10.43 -2.11 -2.35
N PRO A 47 11.11 -2.47 -3.46
CA PRO A 47 12.54 -2.24 -3.64
C PRO A 47 12.93 -0.75 -3.75
N LEU A 48 11.99 0.17 -3.92
CA LEU A 48 12.31 1.58 -4.08
C LEU A 48 12.80 2.24 -2.77
N PRO A 49 13.82 3.12 -2.81
CA PRO A 49 14.51 3.65 -1.63
C PRO A 49 13.59 4.20 -0.55
N ARG A 50 12.56 4.98 -0.93
CA ARG A 50 11.58 5.54 -0.01
C ARG A 50 10.79 4.48 0.79
N ALA A 51 10.45 3.38 0.15
CA ALA A 51 9.73 2.27 0.80
C ALA A 51 10.67 1.43 1.66
N VAL A 52 11.88 1.13 1.18
CA VAL A 52 12.93 0.44 1.94
C VAL A 52 13.23 1.17 3.25
N ARG A 53 13.46 2.49 3.18
CA ARG A 53 13.75 3.29 4.37
C ARG A 53 12.56 3.36 5.33
N SER A 54 11.34 3.55 4.80
CA SER A 54 10.12 3.54 5.63
C SER A 54 9.94 2.20 6.35
N ALA A 55 10.09 1.08 5.65
CA ALA A 55 9.97 -0.26 6.22
C ALA A 55 11.02 -0.54 7.30
N ARG A 56 12.27 -0.11 7.08
CA ARG A 56 13.34 -0.24 8.09
C ARG A 56 13.04 0.57 9.36
N ILE A 57 12.46 1.77 9.22
CA ILE A 57 12.06 2.58 10.37
C ILE A 57 10.90 1.91 11.11
N VAL A 58 9.87 1.46 10.41
CA VAL A 58 8.74 0.71 10.99
C VAL A 58 9.24 -0.53 11.71
N GLY A 59 10.13 -1.32 11.09
CA GLY A 59 10.67 -2.57 11.64
C GLY A 59 11.44 -2.40 12.96
N ARG A 60 12.02 -1.23 13.24
CA ARG A 60 12.66 -0.97 14.54
C ARG A 60 11.70 -1.04 15.73
N HIS A 61 10.40 -0.86 15.48
CA HIS A 61 9.34 -0.94 16.49
C HIS A 61 8.70 -2.33 16.57
N LEU A 62 9.11 -3.26 15.70
CA LEU A 62 8.56 -4.61 15.54
C LEU A 62 9.69 -5.65 15.64
N PRO A 63 10.25 -5.87 16.85
CA PRO A 63 11.49 -6.63 17.01
C PRO A 63 11.39 -8.09 16.57
N ASP A 64 10.19 -8.67 16.61
CA ASP A 64 9.95 -10.06 16.22
C ASP A 64 9.63 -10.22 14.74
N ALA A 65 9.37 -9.11 14.01
CA ALA A 65 9.02 -9.14 12.61
C ALA A 65 10.25 -9.21 11.70
N SER A 66 10.19 -10.07 10.68
CA SER A 66 11.21 -10.05 9.61
C SER A 66 10.95 -8.93 8.62
N VAL A 67 11.98 -8.14 8.26
CA VAL A 67 11.88 -7.10 7.21
C VAL A 67 12.42 -7.66 5.90
N ARG A 68 11.58 -7.71 4.86
CA ARG A 68 11.87 -8.40 3.59
C ARG A 68 11.41 -7.60 2.37
N GLU A 69 12.16 -7.71 1.29
CA GLU A 69 11.78 -7.15 -0.01
C GLU A 69 10.77 -8.05 -0.74
N ALA A 70 9.86 -7.40 -1.48
CA ALA A 70 8.93 -8.05 -2.38
C ALA A 70 8.84 -7.23 -3.68
N ALA A 71 9.27 -7.80 -4.78
CA ALA A 71 9.41 -7.09 -6.07
C ALA A 71 8.06 -6.59 -6.60
N GLU A 72 6.98 -7.33 -6.38
CA GLU A 72 5.62 -6.99 -6.78
C GLU A 72 5.04 -5.76 -6.05
N LEU A 73 5.68 -5.31 -4.96
CA LEU A 73 5.32 -4.07 -4.24
C LEU A 73 5.91 -2.80 -4.89
N VAL A 74 6.67 -2.92 -5.98
CA VAL A 74 7.23 -1.77 -6.70
C VAL A 74 6.11 -0.86 -7.24
N ASP A 75 6.41 0.43 -7.38
CA ASP A 75 5.46 1.41 -7.95
C ASP A 75 5.24 1.14 -9.45
N HIS A 76 4.04 0.81 -9.83
CA HIS A 76 3.63 0.54 -11.21
C HIS A 76 2.14 0.82 -11.40
N VAL A 77 1.74 1.06 -12.63
CA VAL A 77 0.32 1.13 -13.02
C VAL A 77 -0.24 -0.28 -13.08
N PRO A 78 -1.19 -0.65 -12.22
CA PRO A 78 -1.66 -2.04 -12.12
C PRO A 78 -2.60 -2.46 -13.24
N HIS A 79 -3.27 -1.50 -13.87
CA HIS A 79 -4.22 -1.73 -14.96
C HIS A 79 -4.41 -0.46 -15.77
N VAL A 80 -4.23 -0.56 -17.07
CA VAL A 80 -4.56 0.49 -18.06
C VAL A 80 -5.92 0.12 -18.66
N PRO A 81 -6.98 0.91 -18.47
CA PRO A 81 -8.29 0.62 -19.01
C PRO A 81 -8.35 0.87 -20.52
N ASP A 82 -9.05 0.02 -21.27
CA ASP A 82 -9.28 0.21 -22.71
C ASP A 82 -10.05 1.50 -22.99
N ASP A 83 -10.98 1.86 -22.10
CA ASP A 83 -11.75 3.12 -22.15
C ASP A 83 -11.56 3.86 -20.82
N ALA A 84 -10.57 4.76 -20.82
CA ALA A 84 -10.23 5.52 -19.63
C ALA A 84 -11.32 6.59 -19.36
N PRO A 85 -11.75 6.75 -18.09
CA PRO A 85 -12.64 7.85 -17.74
C PRO A 85 -12.06 9.20 -18.19
N PRO A 86 -12.85 10.14 -18.70
CA PRO A 86 -12.33 11.38 -19.29
C PRO A 86 -11.37 12.18 -18.41
N ALA A 87 -11.57 12.16 -17.09
CA ALA A 87 -10.68 12.82 -16.12
C ALA A 87 -9.28 12.17 -16.04
N TRP A 88 -9.11 10.95 -16.53
CA TRP A 88 -7.87 10.18 -16.50
C TRP A 88 -7.28 9.92 -17.89
N ALA A 89 -7.98 10.32 -18.96
CA ALA A 89 -7.54 10.05 -20.33
C ALA A 89 -6.11 10.57 -20.58
N ALA A 90 -5.80 11.79 -20.14
CA ALA A 90 -4.47 12.38 -20.31
C ALA A 90 -3.36 11.64 -19.53
N PHE A 91 -3.69 10.91 -18.48
CA PHE A 91 -2.72 10.10 -17.72
C PHE A 91 -2.29 8.85 -18.50
N PHE A 92 -3.18 8.31 -19.33
CA PHE A 92 -2.93 7.12 -20.14
C PHE A 92 -2.60 7.41 -21.60
N ASP A 93 -2.67 8.68 -22.03
CA ASP A 93 -2.37 9.05 -23.39
C ASP A 93 -0.92 8.71 -23.77
N GLY A 94 -0.75 7.85 -24.77
CA GLY A 94 0.55 7.36 -25.20
C GLY A 94 1.25 6.41 -24.21
N TYR A 95 0.51 5.83 -23.23
CA TYR A 95 1.10 4.87 -22.30
C TYR A 95 1.60 3.63 -23.05
N ASP A 96 2.83 3.22 -22.76
CA ASP A 96 3.48 2.14 -23.47
C ASP A 96 2.82 0.78 -23.19
N ALA A 97 2.53 0.02 -24.25
CA ALA A 97 1.81 -1.25 -24.13
C ALA A 97 2.62 -2.34 -23.43
N GLU A 98 3.95 -2.34 -23.56
CA GLU A 98 4.82 -3.30 -22.88
C GLU A 98 4.90 -2.98 -21.37
N GLU A 99 4.99 -1.69 -21.03
CA GLU A 99 4.92 -1.22 -19.65
C GLU A 99 3.56 -1.57 -19.02
N ALA A 100 2.44 -1.37 -19.74
CA ALA A 100 1.11 -1.77 -19.30
C ALA A 100 1.01 -3.27 -19.01
N ALA A 101 1.53 -4.10 -19.91
CA ALA A 101 1.55 -5.55 -19.73
C ALA A 101 2.45 -5.98 -18.56
N ALA A 102 3.59 -5.33 -18.35
CA ALA A 102 4.47 -5.58 -17.21
C ALA A 102 3.78 -5.19 -15.90
N GLY A 103 3.11 -4.05 -15.85
CA GLY A 103 2.34 -3.59 -14.70
C GLY A 103 1.22 -4.56 -14.32
N ALA A 104 0.47 -5.04 -15.32
CA ALA A 104 -0.59 -6.05 -15.10
C ALA A 104 -0.03 -7.34 -14.49
N ARG A 105 1.10 -7.86 -14.99
CA ARG A 105 1.75 -9.06 -14.41
C ARG A 105 2.18 -8.86 -12.96
N LEU A 106 2.71 -7.68 -12.62
CA LEU A 106 3.07 -7.35 -11.23
C LEU A 106 1.84 -7.25 -10.34
N ALA A 107 0.75 -6.69 -10.85
CA ALA A 107 -0.52 -6.57 -10.13
C ALA A 107 -1.15 -7.94 -9.86
N ASP A 108 -1.08 -8.87 -10.81
CA ASP A 108 -1.50 -10.26 -10.61
C ASP A 108 -0.64 -10.96 -9.55
N ALA A 109 0.69 -10.86 -9.66
CA ALA A 109 1.61 -11.44 -8.68
C ALA A 109 1.40 -10.87 -7.26
N LEU A 110 1.13 -9.57 -7.15
CA LEU A 110 0.79 -8.89 -5.89
C LEU A 110 -0.49 -9.47 -5.29
N THR A 111 -1.53 -9.65 -6.12
CA THR A 111 -2.83 -10.20 -5.70
C THR A 111 -2.68 -11.65 -5.26
N ASP A 112 -2.04 -12.48 -6.08
CA ASP A 112 -1.83 -13.91 -5.82
C ASP A 112 -1.06 -14.16 -4.53
N ARG A 113 -0.11 -13.28 -4.21
CA ARG A 113 0.71 -13.45 -3.01
C ARG A 113 0.02 -12.96 -1.74
N PHE A 114 -0.61 -11.80 -1.78
CA PHE A 114 -1.06 -11.11 -0.56
C PHE A 114 -2.57 -11.05 -0.37
N ALA A 115 -3.38 -11.19 -1.41
CA ALA A 115 -4.83 -11.06 -1.34
C ALA A 115 -5.56 -12.41 -1.24
N ARG A 116 -5.10 -13.28 -0.34
CA ARG A 116 -5.69 -14.62 -0.14
C ARG A 116 -5.55 -15.08 1.32
N PRO A 117 -6.37 -16.03 1.77
CA PRO A 117 -6.22 -16.67 3.07
C PRO A 117 -4.83 -17.32 3.25
N ALA A 118 -4.43 -17.51 4.50
CA ALA A 118 -3.24 -18.26 4.89
C ALA A 118 -3.63 -19.52 5.67
N GLU A 119 -2.73 -20.50 5.72
CA GLU A 119 -2.93 -21.76 6.45
C GLU A 119 -2.93 -21.57 7.98
N ALA A 120 -2.22 -20.54 8.46
CA ALA A 120 -2.15 -20.14 9.86
C ALA A 120 -2.53 -18.67 10.00
N GLU A 121 -2.82 -18.24 11.23
CA GLU A 121 -3.00 -16.82 11.54
C GLU A 121 -1.71 -16.05 11.28
N THR A 122 -1.78 -14.98 10.50
CA THR A 122 -0.61 -14.17 10.13
C THR A 122 -0.94 -12.68 10.14
N HIS A 123 0.06 -11.88 10.53
CA HIS A 123 -0.01 -10.42 10.54
C HIS A 123 1.14 -9.85 9.72
N GLU A 124 0.85 -9.30 8.55
CA GLU A 124 1.86 -8.84 7.61
C GLU A 124 1.66 -7.36 7.28
N VAL A 125 2.73 -6.57 7.39
CA VAL A 125 2.76 -5.16 6.97
C VAL A 125 3.36 -5.07 5.58
N LEU A 126 2.71 -4.35 4.66
CA LEU A 126 3.18 -4.07 3.32
C LEU A 126 3.47 -2.57 3.16
N VAL A 127 4.72 -2.19 3.07
CA VAL A 127 5.16 -0.81 2.83
C VAL A 127 5.40 -0.63 1.34
N THR A 128 4.50 0.08 0.69
CA THR A 128 4.42 0.17 -0.77
C THR A 128 4.01 1.58 -1.26
N HIS A 129 3.28 1.68 -2.35
CA HIS A 129 2.90 2.91 -3.04
C HIS A 129 1.37 3.03 -3.13
N ALA A 130 0.89 4.21 -3.53
CA ALA A 130 -0.55 4.48 -3.59
C ALA A 130 -1.31 3.52 -4.51
N TYR A 131 -0.74 3.19 -5.67
CA TYR A 131 -1.41 2.35 -6.66
C TYR A 131 -1.54 0.89 -6.21
N GLN A 132 -0.54 0.36 -5.50
CA GLN A 132 -0.59 -1.01 -4.96
C GLN A 132 -1.58 -1.12 -3.81
N VAL A 133 -1.66 -0.10 -2.94
CA VAL A 133 -2.72 -0.03 -1.90
C VAL A 133 -4.09 0.02 -2.55
N ALA A 134 -4.27 0.89 -3.56
CA ALA A 134 -5.51 1.01 -4.31
C ALA A 134 -5.91 -0.30 -5.00
N TRP A 135 -4.94 -1.01 -5.58
CA TRP A 135 -5.18 -2.28 -6.28
C TRP A 135 -5.67 -3.37 -5.34
N LEU A 136 -5.00 -3.58 -4.20
CA LEU A 136 -5.41 -4.59 -3.22
C LEU A 136 -6.74 -4.22 -2.55
N LEU A 137 -6.99 -2.95 -2.28
CA LEU A 137 -8.27 -2.49 -1.75
C LEU A 137 -9.39 -2.71 -2.77
N ARG A 138 -9.18 -2.34 -4.04
CA ARG A 138 -10.12 -2.60 -5.14
C ARG A 138 -10.46 -4.09 -5.22
N HIS A 139 -9.44 -4.96 -5.12
CA HIS A 139 -9.62 -6.42 -5.14
C HIS A 139 -10.49 -6.89 -3.96
N ALA A 140 -10.18 -6.44 -2.75
CA ALA A 140 -10.95 -6.79 -1.55
C ALA A 140 -12.42 -6.34 -1.60
N LEU A 141 -12.72 -5.29 -2.35
CA LEU A 141 -14.08 -4.77 -2.57
C LEU A 141 -14.80 -5.44 -3.75
N ASP A 142 -14.19 -6.41 -4.41
CA ASP A 142 -14.69 -7.05 -5.65
C ASP A 142 -15.10 -6.02 -6.72
N ALA A 143 -14.36 -4.90 -6.78
CA ALA A 143 -14.64 -3.82 -7.71
C ALA A 143 -13.94 -4.04 -9.07
N PRO A 144 -14.49 -3.52 -10.18
CA PRO A 144 -13.87 -3.64 -11.50
C PRO A 144 -12.42 -3.15 -11.52
N PRO A 145 -11.54 -3.69 -12.39
CA PRO A 145 -10.12 -3.32 -12.45
C PRO A 145 -9.88 -1.82 -12.53
N VAL A 146 -10.63 -1.07 -13.32
CA VAL A 146 -10.51 0.39 -13.45
C VAL A 146 -10.70 1.15 -12.13
N ARG A 147 -11.33 0.56 -11.12
CA ARG A 147 -11.66 1.23 -9.85
C ARG A 147 -10.46 1.44 -8.92
N TRP A 148 -9.25 0.97 -9.26
CA TRP A 148 -8.04 1.42 -8.58
C TRP A 148 -7.84 2.94 -8.70
N LEU A 149 -8.34 3.52 -9.82
CA LEU A 149 -8.42 4.97 -9.99
C LEU A 149 -9.36 5.57 -8.92
N GLY A 150 -8.90 6.60 -8.26
CA GLY A 150 -9.66 7.30 -7.22
C GLY A 150 -9.57 6.72 -5.81
N LEU A 151 -8.93 5.56 -5.63
CA LEU A 151 -8.60 5.00 -4.31
C LEU A 151 -7.19 5.44 -3.89
N ASN A 152 -7.02 6.69 -3.52
CA ASN A 152 -5.72 7.22 -3.11
C ASN A 152 -5.55 7.17 -1.58
N CYS A 153 -4.31 7.13 -1.10
CA CYS A 153 -3.98 7.14 0.33
C CYS A 153 -2.85 8.12 0.65
N GLY A 154 -2.88 8.64 1.88
CA GLY A 154 -1.81 9.49 2.42
C GLY A 154 -0.51 8.70 2.65
N ASN A 155 0.60 9.41 2.77
CA ASN A 155 1.85 8.79 3.20
C ASN A 155 1.69 8.19 4.60
N THR A 156 2.12 6.95 4.77
CA THR A 156 1.98 6.11 5.97
C THR A 156 0.56 5.90 6.49
N ALA A 157 -0.46 6.36 5.76
CA ALA A 157 -1.84 6.03 6.09
C ALA A 157 -2.02 4.50 6.08
N LEU A 158 -2.73 3.99 7.09
CA LEU A 158 -2.93 2.57 7.30
C LEU A 158 -4.24 2.10 6.68
N THR A 159 -4.16 1.04 5.89
CA THR A 159 -5.31 0.27 5.39
C THR A 159 -5.16 -1.16 5.90
N ALA A 160 -6.22 -1.76 6.44
CA ALA A 160 -6.18 -3.13 6.93
C ALA A 160 -7.27 -3.98 6.28
N ILE A 161 -6.86 -5.14 5.77
CA ILE A 161 -7.73 -6.11 5.11
C ILE A 161 -7.49 -7.49 5.74
N GLU A 162 -8.57 -8.20 6.02
CA GLU A 162 -8.54 -9.57 6.52
C GLU A 162 -9.02 -10.55 5.47
N TYR A 163 -8.29 -11.65 5.33
CA TYR A 163 -8.63 -12.76 4.44
C TYR A 163 -8.83 -14.03 5.26
N ARG A 164 -9.99 -14.69 5.05
CA ARG A 164 -10.37 -15.97 5.68
C ARG A 164 -10.85 -16.94 4.61
N ASP A 165 -10.56 -18.20 4.79
CA ASP A 165 -11.02 -19.20 3.85
C ASP A 165 -12.57 -19.25 3.78
N GLY A 166 -13.11 -19.37 2.56
CA GLY A 166 -14.55 -19.43 2.31
C GLY A 166 -15.32 -18.13 2.61
N MET A 167 -14.66 -17.01 2.91
CA MET A 167 -15.28 -15.72 3.20
C MET A 167 -14.81 -14.63 2.25
N ALA A 168 -15.66 -13.65 1.99
CA ALA A 168 -15.23 -12.42 1.33
C ALA A 168 -14.21 -11.67 2.19
N PRO A 169 -13.23 -10.99 1.59
CA PRO A 169 -12.30 -10.15 2.32
C PRO A 169 -13.01 -9.09 3.16
N THR A 170 -12.48 -8.78 4.34
CA THR A 170 -13.02 -7.74 5.21
C THR A 170 -12.09 -6.53 5.20
N VAL A 171 -12.57 -5.39 4.70
CA VAL A 171 -11.86 -4.11 4.85
C VAL A 171 -12.14 -3.57 6.25
N VAL A 172 -11.14 -3.65 7.14
CA VAL A 172 -11.26 -3.23 8.54
C VAL A 172 -11.13 -1.71 8.65
N LEU A 173 -10.18 -1.13 7.90
CA LEU A 173 -10.02 0.32 7.80
C LEU A 173 -9.34 0.70 6.47
N TYR A 174 -9.57 1.94 6.05
CA TYR A 174 -8.95 2.49 4.85
C TYR A 174 -8.44 3.91 5.10
N ASN A 175 -7.20 4.17 4.65
CA ASN A 175 -6.55 5.49 4.69
C ASN A 175 -6.57 6.14 6.08
N ASP A 176 -6.43 5.34 7.14
CA ASP A 176 -6.43 5.85 8.50
C ASP A 176 -5.08 6.53 8.85
N MET A 177 -5.17 7.78 9.24
CA MET A 177 -4.05 8.62 9.67
C MET A 177 -4.13 8.97 11.16
N GLY A 178 -4.88 8.23 11.96
CA GLY A 178 -5.08 8.52 13.38
C GLY A 178 -3.80 8.53 14.22
N HIS A 179 -2.73 7.87 13.76
CA HIS A 179 -1.41 7.89 14.40
C HIS A 179 -0.58 9.14 14.06
N LEU A 180 -1.00 9.93 13.09
CA LEU A 180 -0.30 11.14 12.67
C LEU A 180 -0.93 12.38 13.32
N PRO A 181 -0.13 13.32 13.85
CA PRO A 181 -0.61 14.64 14.20
C PRO A 181 -1.04 15.40 12.93
N ALA A 182 -1.89 16.41 13.08
CA ALA A 182 -2.57 17.08 11.97
C ALA A 182 -1.61 17.61 10.88
N GLU A 183 -0.48 18.17 11.27
CA GLU A 183 0.54 18.73 10.38
C GLU A 183 1.28 17.70 9.53
N LEU A 184 1.20 16.40 9.88
CA LEU A 184 1.81 15.30 9.13
C LEU A 184 0.79 14.52 8.29
N ARG A 185 -0.49 14.88 8.35
CA ARG A 185 -1.54 14.22 7.57
C ARG A 185 -1.59 14.74 6.13
N TRP A 186 -2.26 14.00 5.30
CA TRP A 186 -2.63 14.35 3.91
C TRP A 186 -1.46 14.62 2.96
N THR A 187 -0.22 14.35 3.34
CA THR A 187 0.90 14.34 2.38
C THR A 187 0.70 13.21 1.35
N GLY A 188 1.20 13.41 0.13
CA GLY A 188 1.00 12.48 -0.97
C GLY A 188 -0.30 12.68 -1.76
N PHE A 189 -1.13 13.65 -1.37
CA PHE A 189 -2.24 14.16 -2.17
C PHE A 189 -1.84 15.47 -2.86
N GLY A 190 -2.49 15.77 -4.01
CA GLY A 190 -2.37 17.08 -4.62
C GLY A 190 -2.93 18.19 -3.70
N ASN A 191 -2.65 19.45 -4.06
CA ASN A 191 -3.19 20.60 -3.35
C ASN A 191 -4.72 20.58 -3.35
N GLY A 192 -5.31 20.85 -2.19
CA GLY A 192 -6.77 20.87 -2.00
C GLY A 192 -7.15 20.85 -0.53
N THR A 193 -8.40 21.21 -0.25
CA THR A 193 -8.96 21.14 1.10
C THR A 193 -9.11 19.69 1.54
N ARG A 194 -8.69 19.38 2.76
CA ARG A 194 -8.82 18.06 3.39
C ARG A 194 -9.50 18.22 4.76
N PRO A 195 -10.26 17.20 5.23
CA PRO A 195 -10.92 17.25 6.54
C PRO A 195 -9.92 17.21 7.70
#